data_cb7bca552523bd641d4a1701dcd852d5
#
_entry.id   cb7bca552523bd641d4a1701dcd852d5
#
_cell.length_a   1.000
_cell.length_b   1.000
_cell.length_c   1.000
_cell.angle_alpha   90.00
_cell.angle_beta   90.00
_cell.angle_gamma   90.00
#
_symmetry.space_group_name_H-M   'P 1'
#
loop_
_entity.id
_entity.type
_entity.pdbx_description
1 polymer ?
#
loop_
_entity_poly.entity_id
_entity_poly.type
_entity_poly.pdbx_seq_one_letter_code
_entity_poly.pdbx_strand_id
1 'polypeptide(L)'
;MSNNMDLGYEMFCYQCEQTANGKGCTRLGVCGKTPEIANLQDLLIFQLKGISCYGKALIEKGQHIDKDIVRFVENCLFITLTNVNFDADVHVSLLRESQQIKEKLREVVGEIKNHTLHATYNLPETKSEMLKDAPLAGIMYEKSLDPDIRSLRQTIVYGLKGISAYGHQARELGYFSDQVDDFYITALEATTDDSLTVEELIRMTMRTGENALEVMKKLDEANTETYGNPSPHKVDVHIKKGPFIIVSGHDLKDLEMLLEQSKGKGINIYTHGEMLPCHGYDGLKKYPHLIGNFGGAWQDQQKQFDNIPGCILMTTNCLMRPRDSYKDRIYSTNVVGWEGVKHIGKKENGDKDFSEIIQQAIELGGFKEDVEPHEILVGFGHHATLSYADKIVEAVKSGKVRHFFLIGGCDGARPGRNYYTEFAKNVPKDCIIMTLACGKYRFNKLEFGDIDGLPRLLDIGQCNDVYSAICIAVALADAFDTDVNGLPLSLIVSWYEQKAVADLLALLSLGIKNIYLGPTLPAFLSPNVLQYLSETFGLRPISNAEDDLKTCLKQNV
;
A
#
# COMPACT_ATOMS: atom_id res chain seq x y z
N MET A 1 -29.76 -3.75 -16.09
CA MET A 1 -30.06 -4.75 -15.05
C MET A 1 -29.34 -6.03 -15.47
N SER A 2 -28.06 -6.19 -15.08
CA SER A 2 -27.32 -7.42 -15.32
C SER A 2 -27.78 -8.45 -14.30
N ASN A 3 -28.34 -9.55 -14.81
CA ASN A 3 -28.60 -10.76 -14.04
C ASN A 3 -27.28 -11.25 -13.42
N ASN A 4 -26.99 -10.85 -12.19
CA ASN A 4 -26.08 -11.61 -11.35
C ASN A 4 -26.79 -12.94 -11.05
N MET A 5 -26.55 -13.96 -11.87
CA MET A 5 -26.77 -15.32 -11.42
C MET A 5 -25.90 -15.50 -10.17
N ASP A 6 -26.55 -15.73 -9.05
CA ASP A 6 -25.92 -16.24 -7.83
C ASP A 6 -25.34 -17.61 -8.19
N LEU A 7 -24.06 -17.67 -8.56
CA LEU A 7 -23.38 -18.89 -9.01
C LEU A 7 -23.16 -19.88 -7.86
N GLY A 8 -23.68 -19.57 -6.66
CA GLY A 8 -23.64 -20.47 -5.50
C GLY A 8 -22.26 -20.68 -4.89
N TYR A 9 -21.25 -19.87 -5.30
CA TYR A 9 -19.92 -19.94 -4.69
C TYR A 9 -19.90 -19.18 -3.37
N GLU A 10 -19.42 -19.83 -2.32
CA GLU A 10 -19.10 -19.17 -1.06
C GLU A 10 -17.75 -18.47 -1.16
N MET A 11 -17.55 -17.39 -0.40
CA MET A 11 -16.26 -16.73 -0.22
C MET A 11 -15.98 -16.51 1.25
N PHE A 12 -14.71 -16.37 1.59
CA PHE A 12 -14.29 -15.81 2.87
C PHE A 12 -13.09 -14.88 2.68
N CYS A 13 -13.17 -13.63 3.17
CA CYS A 13 -12.06 -12.69 3.07
C CYS A 13 -12.04 -11.77 4.29
N TYR A 14 -10.89 -11.70 4.99
CA TYR A 14 -10.68 -10.82 6.14
C TYR A 14 -9.36 -10.03 6.08
N GLN A 15 -8.81 -9.88 4.85
CA GLN A 15 -7.47 -9.32 4.63
C GLN A 15 -7.37 -7.81 4.84
N CYS A 16 -8.49 -7.06 4.96
CA CYS A 16 -8.48 -5.61 5.14
C CYS A 16 -9.28 -5.18 6.37
N GLU A 17 -9.05 -3.96 6.81
CA GLU A 17 -9.72 -3.35 7.96
C GLU A 17 -11.24 -3.23 7.78
N GLN A 18 -11.69 -3.07 6.52
CA GLN A 18 -13.11 -2.93 6.18
C GLN A 18 -13.88 -4.24 6.19
N THR A 19 -13.24 -5.36 6.52
CA THR A 19 -13.90 -6.67 6.48
C THR A 19 -15.21 -6.68 7.25
N ALA A 20 -16.21 -7.37 6.72
CA ALA A 20 -17.57 -7.34 7.24
C ALA A 20 -17.62 -7.70 8.74
N ASN A 21 -18.21 -6.82 9.54
CA ASN A 21 -18.37 -6.96 11.00
C ASN A 21 -17.04 -7.19 11.77
N GLY A 22 -15.87 -6.86 11.18
CA GLY A 22 -14.58 -7.16 11.76
C GLY A 22 -14.28 -8.66 11.88
N LYS A 23 -14.95 -9.52 11.08
CA LYS A 23 -14.82 -10.99 11.13
C LYS A 23 -14.49 -11.61 9.80
N GLY A 24 -15.14 -11.19 8.72
CA GLY A 24 -14.94 -11.71 7.38
C GLY A 24 -16.08 -11.39 6.43
N CYS A 25 -15.76 -11.15 5.17
CA CYS A 25 -16.72 -11.02 4.08
C CYS A 25 -17.06 -12.42 3.57
N THR A 26 -18.36 -12.78 3.53
CA THR A 26 -18.82 -14.14 3.19
C THR A 26 -19.74 -14.20 1.96
N ARG A 27 -20.25 -13.05 1.49
CA ARG A 27 -21.14 -12.95 0.33
C ARG A 27 -20.62 -12.00 -0.74
N LEU A 28 -20.13 -10.85 -0.32
CA LEU A 28 -19.55 -9.80 -1.14
C LEU A 28 -18.53 -9.06 -0.29
N GLY A 29 -17.36 -8.77 -0.85
CA GLY A 29 -16.38 -7.92 -0.20
C GLY A 29 -16.93 -6.50 0.01
N VAL A 30 -16.66 -5.88 1.16
CA VAL A 30 -16.98 -4.45 1.38
C VAL A 30 -16.30 -3.57 0.32
N CYS A 31 -15.14 -4.00 -0.19
CA CYS A 31 -14.42 -3.38 -1.30
C CYS A 31 -15.08 -3.59 -2.69
N GLY A 32 -16.14 -4.41 -2.78
CA GLY A 32 -16.78 -4.78 -4.04
C GLY A 32 -16.29 -6.11 -4.67
N LYS A 33 -15.37 -6.82 -4.00
CA LYS A 33 -14.87 -8.13 -4.46
C LYS A 33 -16.01 -9.15 -4.46
N THR A 34 -16.28 -9.75 -5.62
CA THR A 34 -17.26 -10.83 -5.77
C THR A 34 -16.73 -12.16 -5.24
N PRO A 35 -17.58 -13.15 -4.95
CA PRO A 35 -17.12 -14.50 -4.63
C PRO A 35 -16.22 -15.10 -5.72
N GLU A 36 -16.54 -14.87 -6.98
CA GLU A 36 -15.71 -15.32 -8.12
C GLU A 36 -14.28 -14.77 -8.01
N ILE A 37 -14.13 -13.46 -7.87
CA ILE A 37 -12.81 -12.82 -7.74
C ILE A 37 -12.08 -13.27 -6.47
N ALA A 38 -12.77 -13.40 -5.34
CA ALA A 38 -12.17 -13.85 -4.10
C ALA A 38 -11.56 -15.26 -4.25
N ASN A 39 -12.34 -16.17 -4.82
CA ASN A 39 -11.95 -17.57 -5.03
C ASN A 39 -10.78 -17.70 -6.04
N LEU A 40 -10.80 -16.94 -7.14
CA LEU A 40 -9.70 -16.93 -8.11
C LEU A 40 -8.42 -16.35 -7.49
N GLN A 41 -8.52 -15.32 -6.64
CA GLN A 41 -7.37 -14.77 -5.93
C GLN A 41 -6.80 -15.75 -4.90
N ASP A 42 -7.64 -16.45 -4.14
CA ASP A 42 -7.20 -17.46 -3.19
C ASP A 42 -6.49 -18.60 -3.92
N LEU A 43 -7.05 -19.07 -5.05
CA LEU A 43 -6.44 -20.11 -5.89
C LEU A 43 -5.10 -19.64 -6.49
N LEU A 44 -4.98 -18.36 -6.86
CA LEU A 44 -3.73 -17.80 -7.36
C LEU A 44 -2.65 -17.82 -6.26
N ILE A 45 -2.96 -17.39 -5.04
CA ILE A 45 -2.02 -17.48 -3.91
C ILE A 45 -1.64 -18.94 -3.64
N PHE A 46 -2.58 -19.87 -3.74
CA PHE A 46 -2.32 -21.29 -3.59
C PHE A 46 -1.32 -21.81 -4.64
N GLN A 47 -1.46 -21.40 -5.89
CA GLN A 47 -0.52 -21.71 -6.96
C GLN A 47 0.87 -21.11 -6.72
N LEU A 48 0.96 -19.86 -6.24
CA LEU A 48 2.25 -19.23 -5.88
C LEU A 48 2.96 -20.01 -4.76
N LYS A 49 2.22 -20.49 -3.77
CA LYS A 49 2.77 -21.38 -2.73
C LYS A 49 3.35 -22.65 -3.35
N GLY A 50 2.65 -23.25 -4.34
CA GLY A 50 3.14 -24.41 -5.08
C GLY A 50 4.42 -24.15 -5.89
N ILE A 51 4.49 -23.01 -6.59
CA ILE A 51 5.70 -22.53 -7.26
C ILE A 51 6.85 -22.40 -6.25
N SER A 52 6.56 -21.83 -5.07
CA SER A 52 7.54 -21.58 -4.03
C SER A 52 8.10 -22.85 -3.41
N CYS A 53 7.35 -23.96 -3.34
CA CYS A 53 7.86 -25.26 -2.90
C CYS A 53 9.01 -25.76 -3.80
N TYR A 54 8.88 -25.62 -5.12
CA TYR A 54 9.94 -25.97 -6.05
C TYR A 54 11.06 -24.92 -6.07
N GLY A 55 10.72 -23.64 -6.02
CA GLY A 55 11.69 -22.56 -5.98
C GLY A 55 12.60 -22.63 -4.76
N LYS A 56 12.06 -22.95 -3.58
CA LYS A 56 12.84 -23.15 -2.36
C LYS A 56 13.87 -24.26 -2.49
N ALA A 57 13.51 -25.36 -3.17
CA ALA A 57 14.43 -26.45 -3.42
C ALA A 57 15.61 -26.07 -4.36
N LEU A 58 15.44 -25.09 -5.25
CA LEU A 58 16.54 -24.50 -6.03
C LEU A 58 17.44 -23.63 -5.15
N ILE A 59 16.87 -22.77 -4.33
CA ILE A 59 17.60 -21.91 -3.39
C ILE A 59 18.46 -22.76 -2.44
N GLU A 60 17.92 -23.87 -1.92
CA GLU A 60 18.67 -24.80 -1.06
C GLU A 60 19.84 -25.51 -1.76
N LYS A 61 19.79 -25.62 -3.09
CA LYS A 61 20.90 -26.10 -3.91
C LYS A 61 21.90 -24.98 -4.28
N GLY A 62 21.75 -23.78 -3.73
CA GLY A 62 22.59 -22.61 -4.02
C GLY A 62 22.33 -22.00 -5.40
N GLN A 63 21.15 -22.21 -5.98
CA GLN A 63 20.73 -21.63 -7.24
C GLN A 63 19.77 -20.48 -6.98
N HIS A 64 19.83 -19.44 -7.81
CA HIS A 64 18.86 -18.35 -7.77
C HIS A 64 17.63 -18.71 -8.62
N ILE A 65 16.48 -18.16 -8.22
CA ILE A 65 15.26 -18.24 -9.03
C ILE A 65 15.38 -17.27 -10.20
N ASP A 66 14.87 -17.70 -11.35
CA ASP A 66 14.76 -16.84 -12.52
C ASP A 66 13.99 -15.55 -12.18
N LYS A 67 14.56 -14.40 -12.56
CA LYS A 67 13.98 -13.07 -12.26
C LYS A 67 12.61 -12.86 -12.88
N ASP A 68 12.29 -13.50 -14.00
CA ASP A 68 10.96 -13.44 -14.60
C ASP A 68 9.94 -14.21 -13.75
N ILE A 69 10.33 -15.32 -13.13
CA ILE A 69 9.49 -16.07 -12.19
C ILE A 69 9.25 -15.22 -10.93
N VAL A 70 10.28 -14.60 -10.37
CA VAL A 70 10.13 -13.70 -9.21
C VAL A 70 9.20 -12.54 -9.53
N ARG A 71 9.40 -11.89 -10.68
CA ARG A 71 8.53 -10.81 -11.15
C ARG A 71 7.08 -11.26 -11.31
N PHE A 72 6.85 -12.47 -11.83
CA PHE A 72 5.52 -13.06 -11.90
C PHE A 72 4.90 -13.23 -10.51
N VAL A 73 5.65 -13.80 -9.55
CA VAL A 73 5.20 -13.98 -8.15
C VAL A 73 4.87 -12.63 -7.52
N GLU A 74 5.74 -11.64 -7.66
CA GLU A 74 5.54 -10.27 -7.18
C GLU A 74 4.26 -9.66 -7.74
N ASN A 75 4.06 -9.71 -9.07
CA ASN A 75 2.86 -9.18 -9.70
C ASN A 75 1.58 -9.91 -9.25
N CYS A 76 1.64 -11.22 -9.07
CA CYS A 76 0.50 -12.02 -8.60
C CYS A 76 0.18 -11.76 -7.12
N LEU A 77 1.16 -11.52 -6.27
CA LEU A 77 0.93 -11.06 -4.90
C LEU A 77 0.26 -9.68 -4.91
N PHE A 78 0.79 -8.74 -5.69
CA PHE A 78 0.27 -7.38 -5.78
C PHE A 78 -1.15 -7.33 -6.32
N ILE A 79 -1.48 -8.07 -7.40
CA ILE A 79 -2.82 -8.07 -7.99
C ILE A 79 -3.90 -8.54 -7.02
N THR A 80 -3.56 -9.40 -6.06
CA THR A 80 -4.47 -9.94 -5.04
C THR A 80 -4.60 -9.07 -3.79
N LEU A 81 -3.86 -7.97 -3.70
CA LEU A 81 -3.97 -6.97 -2.64
C LEU A 81 -5.36 -6.29 -2.69
N THR A 82 -5.79 -5.70 -1.59
CA THR A 82 -7.11 -5.06 -1.50
C THR A 82 -7.23 -3.89 -2.49
N ASN A 83 -8.33 -3.82 -3.23
CA ASN A 83 -8.67 -2.75 -4.19
C ASN A 83 -7.66 -2.58 -5.34
N VAL A 84 -7.14 -3.67 -5.88
CA VAL A 84 -6.25 -3.66 -7.05
C VAL A 84 -6.96 -4.15 -8.30
N ASN A 85 -7.32 -5.42 -8.38
CA ASN A 85 -7.89 -5.97 -9.62
C ASN A 85 -9.17 -6.78 -9.35
N PHE A 86 -10.18 -6.49 -10.17
CA PHE A 86 -11.51 -7.06 -10.09
C PHE A 86 -11.96 -7.65 -11.45
N ASP A 87 -10.99 -8.02 -12.30
CA ASP A 87 -11.23 -8.66 -13.59
C ASP A 87 -10.95 -10.17 -13.48
N ALA A 88 -12.00 -10.99 -13.65
CA ALA A 88 -11.89 -12.44 -13.52
C ALA A 88 -11.03 -13.08 -14.62
N ASP A 89 -11.07 -12.55 -15.83
CA ASP A 89 -10.34 -13.12 -16.98
C ASP A 89 -8.82 -12.89 -16.84
N VAL A 90 -8.42 -11.76 -16.26
CA VAL A 90 -7.02 -11.50 -15.87
C VAL A 90 -6.54 -12.55 -14.88
N HIS A 91 -7.31 -12.83 -13.82
CA HIS A 91 -6.94 -13.83 -12.83
C HIS A 91 -6.85 -15.26 -13.42
N VAL A 92 -7.78 -15.62 -14.32
CA VAL A 92 -7.74 -16.91 -15.03
C VAL A 92 -6.47 -17.03 -15.90
N SER A 93 -6.08 -15.96 -16.59
CA SER A 93 -4.85 -15.93 -17.37
C SER A 93 -3.61 -16.17 -16.49
N LEU A 94 -3.51 -15.46 -15.37
CA LEU A 94 -2.40 -15.61 -14.41
C LEU A 94 -2.38 -17.01 -13.77
N LEU A 95 -3.54 -17.59 -13.48
CA LEU A 95 -3.63 -18.97 -12.98
C LEU A 95 -3.06 -19.98 -13.98
N ARG A 96 -3.38 -19.85 -15.26
CA ARG A 96 -2.81 -20.72 -16.31
C ARG A 96 -1.29 -20.55 -16.43
N GLU A 97 -0.80 -19.32 -16.40
CA GLU A 97 0.63 -19.02 -16.42
C GLU A 97 1.34 -19.59 -15.19
N SER A 98 0.74 -19.47 -14.00
CA SER A 98 1.28 -20.03 -12.76
C SER A 98 1.42 -21.56 -12.83
N GLN A 99 0.49 -22.26 -13.47
CA GLN A 99 0.58 -23.70 -13.68
C GLN A 99 1.76 -24.06 -14.61
N GLN A 100 1.95 -23.32 -15.70
CA GLN A 100 3.06 -23.54 -16.61
C GLN A 100 4.42 -23.32 -15.94
N ILE A 101 4.54 -22.25 -15.12
CA ILE A 101 5.74 -21.97 -14.34
C ILE A 101 6.02 -23.11 -13.35
N LYS A 102 5.00 -23.56 -12.62
CA LYS A 102 5.12 -24.65 -11.65
C LYS A 102 5.58 -25.96 -12.32
N GLU A 103 5.03 -26.30 -13.49
CA GLU A 103 5.41 -27.47 -14.25
C GLU A 103 6.86 -27.41 -14.72
N LYS A 104 7.33 -26.28 -15.25
CA LYS A 104 8.72 -26.05 -15.63
C LYS A 104 9.66 -26.23 -14.45
N LEU A 105 9.33 -25.64 -13.29
CA LEU A 105 10.13 -25.79 -12.08
C LEU A 105 10.16 -27.25 -11.61
N ARG A 106 9.04 -27.97 -11.66
CA ARG A 106 8.96 -29.39 -11.31
C ARG A 106 9.85 -30.25 -12.20
N GLU A 107 9.91 -29.97 -13.51
CA GLU A 107 10.79 -30.68 -14.44
C GLU A 107 12.28 -30.45 -14.12
N VAL A 108 12.66 -29.22 -13.77
CA VAL A 108 14.04 -28.86 -13.43
C VAL A 108 14.47 -29.40 -12.06
N VAL A 109 13.59 -29.30 -11.07
CA VAL A 109 13.92 -29.65 -9.67
C VAL A 109 13.82 -31.14 -9.41
N GLY A 110 12.85 -31.82 -10.04
CA GLY A 110 12.49 -33.21 -9.77
C GLY A 110 11.71 -33.35 -8.45
N GLU A 111 12.03 -34.36 -7.67
CA GLU A 111 11.40 -34.61 -6.37
C GLU A 111 11.82 -33.54 -5.33
N ILE A 112 10.85 -33.10 -4.56
CA ILE A 112 11.03 -32.15 -3.43
C ILE A 112 10.70 -32.85 -2.11
N LYS A 113 11.31 -32.39 -1.02
CA LYS A 113 11.07 -32.96 0.32
C LYS A 113 9.66 -32.71 0.84
N ASN A 114 9.13 -31.54 0.54
CA ASN A 114 7.83 -31.07 1.04
C ASN A 114 6.75 -31.31 -0.03
N HIS A 115 6.11 -32.48 0.00
CA HIS A 115 5.03 -32.87 -0.93
C HIS A 115 3.66 -32.33 -0.47
N THR A 116 3.55 -31.04 -0.24
CA THR A 116 2.27 -30.44 0.13
C THR A 116 1.26 -30.49 -1.01
N LEU A 117 -0.03 -30.32 -0.66
CA LEU A 117 -1.08 -30.20 -1.67
C LEU A 117 -0.80 -29.04 -2.65
N HIS A 118 -0.21 -27.95 -2.18
CA HIS A 118 0.17 -26.79 -3.01
C HIS A 118 1.13 -27.18 -4.15
N ALA A 119 2.14 -28.01 -3.85
CA ALA A 119 3.13 -28.46 -4.83
C ALA A 119 2.52 -29.47 -5.84
N THR A 120 1.65 -30.36 -5.38
CA THR A 120 1.14 -31.47 -6.19
C THR A 120 -0.15 -31.16 -6.94
N TYR A 121 -0.87 -30.09 -6.57
CA TYR A 121 -2.11 -29.68 -7.22
C TYR A 121 -1.89 -29.31 -8.69
N ASN A 122 -2.75 -29.83 -9.56
CA ASN A 122 -2.82 -29.44 -10.97
C ASN A 122 -4.05 -28.58 -11.23
N LEU A 123 -3.84 -27.41 -11.82
CA LEU A 123 -4.89 -26.47 -12.12
C LEU A 123 -5.82 -27.04 -13.23
N PRO A 124 -7.16 -27.03 -13.05
CA PRO A 124 -8.09 -27.37 -14.11
C PRO A 124 -8.03 -26.40 -15.30
N GLU A 125 -8.48 -26.85 -16.48
CA GLU A 125 -8.44 -26.04 -17.69
C GLU A 125 -9.50 -24.94 -17.73
N THR A 126 -10.71 -25.22 -17.22
CA THR A 126 -11.83 -24.29 -17.31
C THR A 126 -12.03 -23.46 -16.04
N LYS A 127 -12.44 -22.20 -16.21
CA LYS A 127 -12.76 -21.30 -15.10
C LYS A 127 -13.80 -21.93 -14.13
N SER A 128 -14.79 -22.64 -14.66
CA SER A 128 -15.82 -23.28 -13.83
C SER A 128 -15.24 -24.37 -12.92
N GLU A 129 -14.27 -25.15 -13.41
CA GLU A 129 -13.59 -26.17 -12.61
C GLU A 129 -12.62 -25.52 -11.60
N MET A 130 -11.89 -24.48 -12.01
CA MET A 130 -11.06 -23.69 -11.09
C MET A 130 -11.87 -23.17 -9.90
N LEU A 131 -13.06 -22.64 -10.14
CA LEU A 131 -13.95 -22.15 -9.08
C LEU A 131 -14.53 -23.27 -8.21
N LYS A 132 -14.69 -24.48 -8.72
CA LYS A 132 -15.08 -25.66 -7.90
C LYS A 132 -13.95 -26.08 -6.96
N ASP A 133 -12.71 -25.95 -7.38
CA ASP A 133 -11.53 -26.30 -6.60
C ASP A 133 -11.09 -25.19 -5.64
N ALA A 134 -11.50 -23.95 -5.90
CA ALA A 134 -11.09 -22.80 -5.09
C ALA A 134 -11.31 -22.93 -3.57
N PRO A 135 -12.34 -23.65 -3.06
CA PRO A 135 -12.46 -23.92 -1.63
C PRO A 135 -11.26 -24.61 -0.99
N LEU A 136 -10.45 -25.37 -1.76
CA LEU A 136 -9.19 -25.98 -1.29
C LEU A 136 -8.12 -24.93 -0.97
N ALA A 137 -8.17 -23.78 -1.65
CA ALA A 137 -7.24 -22.67 -1.50
C ALA A 137 -7.70 -21.63 -0.48
N GLY A 138 -8.96 -21.68 -0.07
CA GLY A 138 -9.54 -20.66 0.80
C GLY A 138 -9.04 -20.76 2.26
N ILE A 139 -8.98 -19.63 2.93
CA ILE A 139 -8.56 -19.51 4.33
C ILE A 139 -9.35 -20.47 5.25
N MET A 140 -10.62 -20.70 4.94
CA MET A 140 -11.48 -21.56 5.73
C MET A 140 -11.21 -23.07 5.52
N TYR A 141 -10.45 -23.45 4.51
CA TYR A 141 -9.96 -24.83 4.36
C TYR A 141 -8.99 -25.20 5.47
N GLU A 142 -8.16 -24.26 5.89
CA GLU A 142 -7.19 -24.42 6.98
C GLU A 142 -7.78 -24.18 8.40
N LYS A 143 -9.12 -24.13 8.55
CA LYS A 143 -9.72 -23.86 9.88
C LYS A 143 -9.47 -24.95 10.93
N SER A 144 -9.02 -26.14 10.51
CA SER A 144 -8.59 -27.22 11.40
C SER A 144 -7.20 -26.99 11.99
N LEU A 145 -6.40 -26.09 11.43
CA LEU A 145 -5.11 -25.68 11.99
C LEU A 145 -5.31 -24.91 13.28
N ASP A 146 -4.26 -24.93 14.10
CA ASP A 146 -4.15 -24.04 15.25
C ASP A 146 -4.42 -22.58 14.82
N PRO A 147 -5.29 -21.83 15.52
CA PRO A 147 -5.62 -20.46 15.16
C PRO A 147 -4.40 -19.52 15.07
N ASP A 148 -3.36 -19.76 15.87
CA ASP A 148 -2.15 -18.92 15.89
C ASP A 148 -1.28 -19.21 14.66
N ILE A 149 -1.13 -20.48 14.28
CA ILE A 149 -0.44 -20.91 13.06
C ILE A 149 -1.14 -20.29 11.84
N ARG A 150 -2.46 -20.41 11.73
CA ARG A 150 -3.23 -19.81 10.64
C ARG A 150 -3.07 -18.30 10.60
N SER A 151 -3.16 -17.64 11.76
CA SER A 151 -2.99 -16.19 11.89
C SER A 151 -1.62 -15.73 11.40
N LEU A 152 -0.55 -16.39 11.82
CA LEU A 152 0.82 -16.05 11.43
C LEU A 152 1.06 -16.32 9.93
N ARG A 153 0.60 -17.45 9.38
CA ARG A 153 0.66 -17.73 7.94
C ARG A 153 -0.02 -16.64 7.11
N GLN A 154 -1.22 -16.19 7.53
CA GLN A 154 -1.93 -15.11 6.86
C GLN A 154 -1.19 -13.77 7.01
N THR A 155 -0.62 -13.49 8.18
CA THR A 155 0.16 -12.27 8.41
C THR A 155 1.38 -12.21 7.49
N ILE A 156 2.09 -13.32 7.31
CA ILE A 156 3.22 -13.43 6.36
C ILE A 156 2.74 -13.17 4.93
N VAL A 157 1.68 -13.85 4.47
CA VAL A 157 1.14 -13.65 3.11
C VAL A 157 0.72 -12.19 2.89
N TYR A 158 0.07 -11.56 3.87
CA TYR A 158 -0.37 -10.17 3.75
C TYR A 158 0.81 -9.20 3.79
N GLY A 159 1.84 -9.46 4.59
CA GLY A 159 3.09 -8.73 4.53
C GLY A 159 3.74 -8.83 3.13
N LEU A 160 3.83 -10.04 2.56
CA LEU A 160 4.36 -10.24 1.21
C LEU A 160 3.56 -9.52 0.13
N LYS A 161 2.22 -9.45 0.23
CA LYS A 161 1.41 -8.63 -0.67
C LYS A 161 1.77 -7.15 -0.58
N GLY A 162 2.01 -6.62 0.62
CA GLY A 162 2.47 -5.23 0.80
C GLY A 162 3.85 -5.00 0.20
N ILE A 163 4.81 -5.89 0.50
CA ILE A 163 6.17 -5.87 -0.05
C ILE A 163 6.13 -5.87 -1.58
N SER A 164 5.27 -6.71 -2.19
CA SER A 164 5.17 -6.84 -3.65
C SER A 164 4.71 -5.56 -4.34
N ALA A 165 3.85 -4.76 -3.69
CA ALA A 165 3.41 -3.49 -4.24
C ALA A 165 4.55 -2.46 -4.29
N TYR A 166 5.40 -2.42 -3.27
CA TYR A 166 6.59 -1.57 -3.24
C TYR A 166 7.70 -2.08 -4.18
N GLY A 167 7.94 -3.39 -4.20
CA GLY A 167 8.91 -4.03 -5.09
C GLY A 167 8.58 -3.81 -6.55
N HIS A 168 7.30 -3.94 -6.92
CA HIS A 168 6.84 -3.64 -8.28
C HIS A 168 7.19 -2.20 -8.71
N GLN A 169 6.90 -1.20 -7.86
CA GLN A 169 7.19 0.21 -8.18
C GLN A 169 8.71 0.47 -8.30
N ALA A 170 9.52 -0.09 -7.40
CA ALA A 170 10.97 0.02 -7.49
C ALA A 170 11.50 -0.62 -8.77
N ARG A 171 11.00 -1.81 -9.13
CA ARG A 171 11.39 -2.56 -10.33
C ARG A 171 11.01 -1.84 -11.63
N GLU A 172 9.91 -1.10 -11.64
CA GLU A 172 9.55 -0.23 -12.79
C GLU A 172 10.60 0.85 -13.08
N LEU A 173 11.36 1.26 -12.06
CA LEU A 173 12.49 2.19 -12.17
C LEU A 173 13.85 1.48 -12.31
N GLY A 174 13.87 0.13 -12.36
CA GLY A 174 15.10 -0.66 -12.51
C GLY A 174 15.79 -1.06 -11.20
N TYR A 175 15.15 -0.81 -10.05
CA TYR A 175 15.68 -1.13 -8.72
C TYR A 175 15.01 -2.39 -8.16
N PHE A 176 15.81 -3.26 -7.56
CA PHE A 176 15.34 -4.50 -6.91
C PHE A 176 16.35 -4.96 -5.86
N SER A 177 15.97 -5.93 -5.05
CA SER A 177 16.85 -6.57 -4.06
C SER A 177 16.77 -8.08 -4.23
N ASP A 178 17.92 -8.73 -4.52
CA ASP A 178 18.00 -10.19 -4.62
C ASP A 178 17.58 -10.86 -3.29
N GLN A 179 17.82 -10.21 -2.14
CA GLN A 179 17.35 -10.68 -0.84
C GLN A 179 15.82 -10.76 -0.78
N VAL A 180 15.12 -9.72 -1.24
CA VAL A 180 13.65 -9.67 -1.27
C VAL A 180 13.10 -10.65 -2.28
N ASP A 181 13.75 -10.79 -3.43
CA ASP A 181 13.39 -11.74 -4.49
C ASP A 181 13.40 -13.19 -3.98
N ASP A 182 14.47 -13.62 -3.31
CA ASP A 182 14.56 -14.95 -2.70
C ASP A 182 13.61 -15.11 -1.50
N PHE A 183 13.31 -13.99 -0.81
CA PHE A 183 12.42 -14.01 0.35
C PHE A 183 10.96 -14.27 -0.02
N TYR A 184 10.46 -13.76 -1.16
CA TYR A 184 9.11 -14.11 -1.63
C TYR A 184 8.90 -15.62 -1.67
N ILE A 185 9.85 -16.32 -2.27
CA ILE A 185 9.80 -17.78 -2.42
C ILE A 185 9.90 -18.49 -1.07
N THR A 186 10.89 -18.09 -0.26
CA THR A 186 11.12 -18.71 1.05
C THR A 186 9.96 -18.54 2.00
N ALA A 187 9.36 -17.35 2.03
CA ALA A 187 8.28 -17.04 2.96
C ALA A 187 6.93 -17.66 2.52
N LEU A 188 6.64 -17.70 1.21
CA LEU A 188 5.46 -18.38 0.69
C LEU A 188 5.54 -19.90 0.97
N GLU A 189 6.68 -20.51 0.74
CA GLU A 189 6.89 -21.94 1.02
C GLU A 189 6.72 -22.23 2.52
N ALA A 190 7.31 -21.42 3.41
CA ALA A 190 7.16 -21.58 4.85
C ALA A 190 5.69 -21.55 5.33
N THR A 191 4.80 -20.87 4.60
CA THR A 191 3.35 -20.90 4.91
C THR A 191 2.67 -22.21 4.53
N THR A 192 3.37 -23.15 3.89
CA THR A 192 2.86 -24.49 3.52
C THR A 192 3.44 -25.60 4.40
N ASP A 193 4.45 -25.30 5.20
CA ASP A 193 5.15 -26.29 6.01
C ASP A 193 4.43 -26.49 7.35
N ASP A 194 3.79 -27.64 7.50
CA ASP A 194 3.05 -28.02 8.71
C ASP A 194 3.95 -28.41 9.89
N SER A 195 5.27 -28.53 9.66
CA SER A 195 6.23 -28.82 10.73
C SER A 195 6.68 -27.59 11.50
N LEU A 196 6.43 -26.38 10.97
CA LEU A 196 6.84 -25.13 11.61
C LEU A 196 5.99 -24.81 12.85
N THR A 197 6.69 -24.52 13.93
CA THR A 197 6.10 -24.09 15.21
C THR A 197 5.63 -22.63 15.16
N VAL A 198 4.82 -22.23 16.14
CA VAL A 198 4.39 -20.83 16.31
C VAL A 198 5.61 -19.90 16.43
N GLU A 199 6.64 -20.26 17.18
CA GLU A 199 7.86 -19.47 17.35
C GLU A 199 8.63 -19.30 16.03
N GLU A 200 8.66 -20.33 15.20
CA GLU A 200 9.31 -20.26 13.87
C GLU A 200 8.53 -19.36 12.91
N LEU A 201 7.20 -19.42 12.94
CA LEU A 201 6.34 -18.52 12.19
C LEU A 201 6.42 -17.08 12.68
N ILE A 202 6.56 -16.83 14.00
CA ILE A 202 6.85 -15.48 14.55
C ILE A 202 8.18 -14.96 13.99
N ARG A 203 9.24 -15.78 13.99
CA ARG A 203 10.53 -15.38 13.38
C ARG A 203 10.39 -15.07 11.89
N MET A 204 9.62 -15.87 11.15
CA MET A 204 9.34 -15.61 9.74
C MET A 204 8.54 -14.31 9.54
N THR A 205 7.60 -14.02 10.44
CA THR A 205 6.84 -12.76 10.43
C THR A 205 7.76 -11.55 10.68
N MET A 206 8.72 -11.64 11.59
CA MET A 206 9.70 -10.57 11.80
C MET A 206 10.63 -10.41 10.58
N ARG A 207 11.08 -11.51 9.97
CA ARG A 207 11.82 -11.45 8.71
C ARG A 207 11.01 -10.83 7.56
N THR A 208 9.70 -11.01 7.55
CA THR A 208 8.81 -10.30 6.61
C THR A 208 8.91 -8.79 6.83
N GLY A 209 8.96 -8.33 8.08
CA GLY A 209 9.19 -6.93 8.42
C GLY A 209 10.56 -6.39 7.97
N GLU A 210 11.63 -7.17 8.16
CA GLU A 210 12.99 -6.82 7.68
C GLU A 210 13.01 -6.64 6.14
N ASN A 211 12.35 -7.54 5.40
CA ASN A 211 12.26 -7.44 3.95
C ASN A 211 11.30 -6.32 3.49
N ALA A 212 10.28 -5.99 4.27
CA ALA A 212 9.46 -4.80 4.03
C ALA A 212 10.29 -3.51 4.14
N LEU A 213 11.16 -3.42 5.14
CA LEU A 213 12.09 -2.30 5.30
C LEU A 213 13.07 -2.20 4.12
N GLU A 214 13.65 -3.33 3.70
CA GLU A 214 14.58 -3.37 2.56
C GLU A 214 13.90 -2.94 1.25
N VAL A 215 12.69 -3.40 0.97
CA VAL A 215 11.99 -3.00 -0.26
C VAL A 215 11.56 -1.54 -0.25
N MET A 216 11.15 -1.00 0.91
CA MET A 216 10.84 0.43 1.04
C MET A 216 12.09 1.30 0.84
N LYS A 217 13.25 0.86 1.37
CA LYS A 217 14.55 1.48 1.09
C LYS A 217 14.86 1.48 -0.40
N LYS A 218 14.67 0.34 -1.09
CA LYS A 218 14.89 0.26 -2.55
C LYS A 218 13.96 1.17 -3.33
N LEU A 219 12.72 1.33 -2.91
CA LEU A 219 11.78 2.25 -3.55
C LEU A 219 12.15 3.72 -3.28
N ASP A 220 12.60 4.05 -2.08
CA ASP A 220 13.13 5.38 -1.76
C ASP A 220 14.36 5.71 -2.63
N GLU A 221 15.35 4.81 -2.73
CA GLU A 221 16.49 4.92 -3.63
C GLU A 221 16.03 5.14 -5.09
N ALA A 222 15.10 4.31 -5.58
CA ALA A 222 14.58 4.39 -6.94
C ALA A 222 13.93 5.76 -7.24
N ASN A 223 13.07 6.24 -6.34
CA ASN A 223 12.37 7.50 -6.50
C ASN A 223 13.33 8.69 -6.39
N THR A 224 14.22 8.69 -5.39
CA THR A 224 15.11 9.85 -5.12
C THR A 224 16.25 9.95 -6.13
N GLU A 225 16.80 8.84 -6.61
CA GLU A 225 17.81 8.85 -7.67
C GLU A 225 17.22 9.23 -9.04
N THR A 226 15.96 8.85 -9.31
CA THR A 226 15.30 9.17 -10.58
C THR A 226 14.75 10.59 -10.61
N TYR A 227 14.11 11.07 -9.54
CA TYR A 227 13.34 12.31 -9.52
C TYR A 227 13.94 13.40 -8.62
N GLY A 228 15.02 13.11 -7.89
CA GLY A 228 15.61 13.98 -6.88
C GLY A 228 14.94 13.82 -5.51
N ASN A 229 15.61 14.29 -4.45
CA ASN A 229 15.03 14.25 -3.10
C ASN A 229 13.81 15.18 -3.02
N PRO A 230 12.72 14.75 -2.37
CA PRO A 230 11.57 15.61 -2.10
C PRO A 230 11.99 16.87 -1.33
N SER A 231 11.48 18.01 -1.73
CA SER A 231 11.70 19.29 -1.06
C SER A 231 10.36 20.00 -0.79
N PRO A 232 10.27 20.84 0.28
CA PRO A 232 9.03 21.53 0.63
C PRO A 232 8.45 22.30 -0.56
N HIS A 233 7.20 21.98 -0.89
CA HIS A 233 6.50 22.57 -2.04
C HIS A 233 5.03 22.83 -1.71
N LYS A 234 4.52 23.98 -2.16
CA LYS A 234 3.10 24.34 -2.05
C LYS A 234 2.32 23.76 -3.21
N VAL A 235 1.23 23.08 -2.91
CA VAL A 235 0.36 22.41 -3.88
C VAL A 235 -1.04 23.00 -3.81
N ASP A 236 -1.55 23.50 -4.93
CA ASP A 236 -2.92 23.97 -5.04
C ASP A 236 -3.88 22.76 -5.00
N VAL A 237 -4.94 22.86 -4.18
CA VAL A 237 -5.96 21.82 -4.04
C VAL A 237 -7.32 22.22 -4.63
N HIS A 238 -7.34 23.30 -5.44
CA HIS A 238 -8.51 23.78 -6.14
C HIS A 238 -8.41 23.51 -7.65
N ILE A 239 -9.52 23.71 -8.36
CA ILE A 239 -9.62 23.43 -9.78
C ILE A 239 -9.22 24.64 -10.63
N LYS A 240 -8.64 24.36 -11.80
CA LYS A 240 -8.34 25.32 -12.86
C LYS A 240 -9.12 25.00 -14.14
N LYS A 241 -9.47 26.04 -14.86
CA LYS A 241 -10.13 25.95 -16.16
C LYS A 241 -9.32 25.11 -17.16
N GLY A 242 -9.99 24.34 -17.98
CA GLY A 242 -9.42 23.60 -19.12
C GLY A 242 -9.50 22.08 -18.98
N PRO A 243 -9.13 21.37 -20.05
CA PRO A 243 -9.10 19.90 -20.07
C PRO A 243 -8.15 19.36 -19.00
N PHE A 244 -8.46 18.18 -18.45
CA PHE A 244 -7.61 17.61 -17.40
C PHE A 244 -7.67 16.08 -17.32
N ILE A 245 -6.60 15.52 -16.77
CA ILE A 245 -6.54 14.14 -16.30
C ILE A 245 -6.19 14.15 -14.81
N ILE A 246 -6.91 13.34 -14.04
CA ILE A 246 -6.60 13.05 -12.63
C ILE A 246 -5.79 11.76 -12.58
N VAL A 247 -4.61 11.79 -11.96
CA VAL A 247 -3.76 10.60 -11.77
C VAL A 247 -3.82 10.17 -10.32
N SER A 248 -4.27 8.95 -10.08
CA SER A 248 -4.41 8.35 -8.75
C SER A 248 -3.56 7.07 -8.65
N GLY A 249 -3.16 6.73 -7.45
CA GLY A 249 -2.27 5.61 -7.15
C GLY A 249 -0.92 6.09 -6.65
N HIS A 250 0.16 5.35 -6.95
CA HIS A 250 1.46 5.58 -6.33
C HIS A 250 2.61 5.67 -7.35
N ASP A 251 2.43 5.14 -8.57
CA ASP A 251 3.51 4.92 -9.53
C ASP A 251 3.96 6.23 -10.19
N LEU A 252 5.16 6.71 -9.80
CA LEU A 252 5.73 7.96 -10.31
C LEU A 252 6.20 7.82 -11.77
N LYS A 253 6.54 6.59 -12.22
CA LYS A 253 6.97 6.34 -13.59
C LYS A 253 5.81 6.55 -14.58
N ASP A 254 4.62 6.07 -14.25
CA ASP A 254 3.43 6.31 -15.05
C ASP A 254 3.07 7.79 -15.12
N LEU A 255 3.18 8.50 -14.00
CA LEU A 255 2.96 9.95 -13.97
C LEU A 255 3.98 10.67 -14.87
N GLU A 256 5.28 10.35 -14.77
CA GLU A 256 6.31 10.94 -15.63
C GLU A 256 6.00 10.73 -17.12
N MET A 257 5.69 9.48 -17.52
CA MET A 257 5.35 9.17 -18.92
C MET A 257 4.12 9.93 -19.40
N LEU A 258 3.09 10.08 -18.57
CA LEU A 258 1.91 10.88 -18.89
C LEU A 258 2.28 12.37 -19.03
N LEU A 259 3.07 12.92 -18.12
CA LEU A 259 3.51 14.31 -18.15
C LEU A 259 4.32 14.61 -19.42
N GLU A 260 5.25 13.74 -19.82
CA GLU A 260 5.99 13.92 -21.09
C GLU A 260 5.07 13.86 -22.31
N GLN A 261 4.12 12.89 -22.36
CA GLN A 261 3.23 12.73 -23.49
C GLN A 261 2.15 13.83 -23.58
N SER A 262 1.80 14.47 -22.49
CA SER A 262 0.80 15.57 -22.44
C SER A 262 1.41 16.97 -22.55
N LYS A 263 2.73 17.09 -22.54
CA LYS A 263 3.46 18.36 -22.62
C LYS A 263 3.09 19.18 -23.85
N GLY A 264 2.71 20.43 -23.63
CA GLY A 264 2.32 21.36 -24.72
C GLY A 264 0.96 21.11 -25.35
N LYS A 265 0.16 20.16 -24.85
CA LYS A 265 -1.16 19.84 -25.40
C LYS A 265 -2.31 20.62 -24.76
N GLY A 266 -2.03 21.59 -23.89
CA GLY A 266 -3.05 22.43 -23.24
C GLY A 266 -3.95 21.68 -22.26
N ILE A 267 -3.43 20.64 -21.65
CA ILE A 267 -4.12 19.79 -20.68
C ILE A 267 -3.52 19.97 -19.28
N ASN A 268 -4.35 19.98 -18.28
CA ASN A 268 -3.96 20.03 -16.86
C ASN A 268 -3.85 18.61 -16.29
N ILE A 269 -2.82 18.35 -15.51
CA ILE A 269 -2.65 17.11 -14.78
C ILE A 269 -2.82 17.39 -13.28
N TYR A 270 -3.75 16.67 -12.64
CA TYR A 270 -3.95 16.67 -11.20
C TYR A 270 -3.48 15.35 -10.61
N THR A 271 -2.92 15.41 -9.43
CA THR A 271 -2.76 14.23 -8.59
C THR A 271 -4.02 13.96 -7.76
N HIS A 272 -4.15 12.72 -7.27
CA HIS A 272 -5.20 12.33 -6.34
C HIS A 272 -4.65 11.24 -5.40
N GLY A 273 -5.12 11.21 -4.15
CA GLY A 273 -4.70 10.20 -3.18
C GLY A 273 -3.18 10.18 -2.97
N GLU A 274 -2.59 9.01 -3.04
CA GLU A 274 -1.15 8.82 -2.78
C GLU A 274 -0.21 9.38 -3.87
N MET A 275 -0.75 9.94 -4.95
CA MET A 275 0.08 10.65 -5.93
C MET A 275 0.47 12.06 -5.47
N LEU A 276 -0.20 12.65 -4.47
CA LEU A 276 0.09 13.99 -3.96
C LEU A 276 1.57 14.24 -3.64
N PRO A 277 2.32 13.34 -2.99
CA PRO A 277 3.73 13.59 -2.66
C PRO A 277 4.66 13.81 -3.86
N CYS A 278 4.25 13.44 -5.08
CA CYS A 278 5.05 13.65 -6.30
C CYS A 278 5.42 15.11 -6.52
N HIS A 279 4.60 16.05 -6.02
CA HIS A 279 4.86 17.49 -6.11
C HIS A 279 6.10 17.94 -5.31
N GLY A 280 6.62 17.11 -4.42
CA GLY A 280 7.88 17.37 -3.72
C GLY A 280 9.13 17.11 -4.57
N TYR A 281 9.04 16.27 -5.60
CA TYR A 281 10.19 15.84 -6.41
C TYR A 281 10.51 16.83 -7.54
N ASP A 282 11.76 17.32 -7.61
CA ASP A 282 12.19 18.28 -8.63
C ASP A 282 12.02 17.76 -10.06
N GLY A 283 12.24 16.44 -10.25
CA GLY A 283 12.08 15.77 -11.54
C GLY A 283 10.65 15.76 -12.06
N LEU A 284 9.65 15.90 -11.18
CA LEU A 284 8.22 15.90 -11.54
C LEU A 284 7.61 17.30 -11.47
N LYS A 285 7.85 18.10 -10.44
CA LYS A 285 7.29 19.46 -10.32
C LYS A 285 7.80 20.44 -11.39
N LYS A 286 8.83 20.07 -12.15
CA LYS A 286 9.32 20.87 -13.31
C LYS A 286 8.29 20.99 -14.45
N TYR A 287 7.26 20.13 -14.49
CA TYR A 287 6.22 20.16 -15.52
C TYR A 287 5.15 21.20 -15.15
N PRO A 288 5.02 22.33 -15.89
CA PRO A 288 4.12 23.42 -15.52
C PRO A 288 2.63 23.05 -15.60
N HIS A 289 2.29 21.97 -16.27
CA HIS A 289 0.91 21.46 -16.38
C HIS A 289 0.58 20.39 -15.32
N LEU A 290 1.52 20.03 -14.44
CA LEU A 290 1.24 19.35 -13.17
C LEU A 290 0.80 20.41 -12.15
N ILE A 291 -0.50 20.70 -12.12
CA ILE A 291 -0.99 21.96 -11.56
C ILE A 291 -1.47 21.89 -10.11
N GLY A 292 -1.70 20.69 -9.56
CA GLY A 292 -2.17 20.57 -8.19
C GLY A 292 -2.76 19.20 -7.86
N ASN A 293 -3.45 19.13 -6.73
CA ASN A 293 -4.09 17.91 -6.25
C ASN A 293 -5.61 18.04 -6.24
N PHE A 294 -6.30 17.07 -6.83
CA PHE A 294 -7.75 17.02 -6.87
C PHE A 294 -8.30 16.12 -5.76
N GLY A 295 -9.26 16.63 -5.01
CA GLY A 295 -9.99 15.84 -4.04
C GLY A 295 -9.21 15.47 -2.78
N GLY A 296 -9.22 14.17 -2.44
CA GLY A 296 -8.68 13.66 -1.19
C GLY A 296 -8.20 12.22 -1.31
N ALA A 297 -8.54 11.38 -0.31
CA ALA A 297 -8.13 10.00 -0.25
C ALA A 297 -9.03 9.07 -1.10
N TRP A 298 -8.57 7.83 -1.28
CA TRP A 298 -9.22 6.80 -2.10
C TRP A 298 -10.69 6.53 -1.75
N GLN A 299 -11.10 6.65 -0.49
CA GLN A 299 -12.46 6.37 -0.04
C GLN A 299 -13.51 7.34 -0.61
N ASP A 300 -13.09 8.50 -1.08
CA ASP A 300 -13.98 9.51 -1.64
C ASP A 300 -14.08 9.46 -3.18
N GLN A 301 -13.36 8.57 -3.86
CA GLN A 301 -13.31 8.46 -5.32
C GLN A 301 -14.68 8.49 -5.98
N GLN A 302 -15.62 7.65 -5.51
CA GLN A 302 -16.95 7.56 -6.10
C GLN A 302 -17.76 8.86 -6.05
N LYS A 303 -17.48 9.72 -5.08
CA LYS A 303 -18.09 11.03 -4.94
C LYS A 303 -17.31 12.08 -5.74
N GLN A 304 -15.99 12.03 -5.67
CA GLN A 304 -15.12 13.04 -6.27
C GLN A 304 -15.02 12.91 -7.79
N PHE A 305 -15.08 11.69 -8.32
CA PHE A 305 -15.03 11.44 -9.76
C PHE A 305 -16.40 11.49 -10.45
N ASP A 306 -17.47 11.63 -9.67
CA ASP A 306 -18.83 11.68 -10.19
C ASP A 306 -19.05 12.94 -11.05
N ASN A 307 -19.47 12.74 -12.31
CA ASN A 307 -19.81 13.80 -13.26
C ASN A 307 -18.72 14.86 -13.54
N ILE A 308 -17.44 14.61 -13.22
CA ILE A 308 -16.37 15.55 -13.58
C ILE A 308 -16.12 15.54 -15.10
N PRO A 309 -15.81 16.69 -15.73
CA PRO A 309 -15.59 16.77 -17.18
C PRO A 309 -14.14 16.48 -17.57
N GLY A 310 -13.55 15.39 -17.07
CA GLY A 310 -12.17 15.00 -17.31
C GLY A 310 -11.97 13.49 -17.22
N CYS A 311 -10.76 13.02 -17.49
CA CYS A 311 -10.40 11.62 -17.42
C CYS A 311 -9.68 11.29 -16.11
N ILE A 312 -9.67 10.01 -15.74
CA ILE A 312 -9.01 9.47 -14.55
C ILE A 312 -8.05 8.36 -14.97
N LEU A 313 -6.82 8.38 -14.46
CA LEU A 313 -5.82 7.32 -14.60
C LEU A 313 -5.53 6.70 -13.24
N MET A 314 -5.76 5.40 -13.12
CA MET A 314 -5.42 4.61 -11.93
C MET A 314 -4.13 3.84 -12.20
N THR A 315 -3.06 4.21 -11.51
CA THR A 315 -1.73 3.60 -11.71
C THR A 315 -1.48 2.39 -10.82
N THR A 316 -2.03 2.42 -9.62
CA THR A 316 -1.96 1.35 -8.61
C THR A 316 -3.26 1.33 -7.79
N ASN A 317 -3.30 0.58 -6.69
CA ASN A 317 -4.40 0.66 -5.73
C ASN A 317 -4.46 2.08 -5.08
N CYS A 318 -5.54 2.51 -4.48
CA CYS A 318 -6.77 1.73 -4.30
C CYS A 318 -7.79 2.11 -5.37
N LEU A 319 -8.24 1.16 -6.15
CA LEU A 319 -9.34 1.36 -7.10
C LEU A 319 -10.67 1.01 -6.41
N MET A 320 -11.60 1.95 -6.34
CA MET A 320 -12.98 1.68 -5.95
C MET A 320 -13.82 1.33 -7.19
N ARG A 321 -14.93 0.59 -6.97
CA ARG A 321 -15.88 0.27 -8.05
C ARG A 321 -16.25 1.53 -8.82
N PRO A 322 -15.90 1.63 -10.12
CA PRO A 322 -16.27 2.79 -10.93
C PRO A 322 -17.79 2.91 -11.07
N ARG A 323 -18.31 4.13 -10.96
CA ARG A 323 -19.72 4.42 -11.25
C ARG A 323 -19.94 4.59 -12.75
N ASP A 324 -21.15 4.31 -13.22
CA ASP A 324 -21.53 4.46 -14.63
C ASP A 324 -21.29 5.89 -15.13
N SER A 325 -21.37 6.90 -14.26
CA SER A 325 -21.15 8.31 -14.60
C SER A 325 -19.72 8.67 -15.04
N TYR A 326 -18.72 7.81 -14.77
CA TYR A 326 -17.33 8.02 -15.19
C TYR A 326 -16.61 6.75 -15.65
N LYS A 327 -17.30 5.60 -15.76
CA LYS A 327 -16.68 4.32 -16.15
C LYS A 327 -16.07 4.35 -17.54
N ASP A 328 -16.59 5.17 -18.43
CA ASP A 328 -16.10 5.38 -19.80
C ASP A 328 -14.87 6.31 -19.89
N ARG A 329 -14.50 6.96 -18.78
CA ARG A 329 -13.41 7.96 -18.70
C ARG A 329 -12.35 7.61 -17.67
N ILE A 330 -12.44 6.43 -17.06
CA ILE A 330 -11.42 5.90 -16.16
C ILE A 330 -10.57 4.87 -16.89
N TYR A 331 -9.26 4.97 -16.72
CA TYR A 331 -8.25 4.09 -17.28
C TYR A 331 -7.42 3.49 -16.17
N SER A 332 -6.85 2.33 -16.41
CA SER A 332 -5.94 1.66 -15.49
C SER A 332 -4.63 1.28 -16.16
N THR A 333 -3.59 1.09 -15.37
CA THR A 333 -2.27 0.60 -15.80
C THR A 333 -1.78 -0.50 -14.85
N ASN A 334 -0.61 -1.06 -15.15
CA ASN A 334 0.05 -2.06 -14.31
C ASN A 334 -0.86 -3.24 -13.98
N VAL A 335 -0.95 -3.63 -12.72
CA VAL A 335 -1.81 -4.74 -12.27
C VAL A 335 -3.22 -4.30 -11.89
N VAL A 336 -3.53 -3.01 -11.97
CA VAL A 336 -4.86 -2.48 -11.61
C VAL A 336 -5.86 -2.77 -12.71
N GLY A 337 -7.05 -3.23 -12.35
CA GLY A 337 -8.08 -3.51 -13.33
C GLY A 337 -9.48 -3.64 -12.75
N TRP A 338 -10.44 -3.35 -13.59
CA TRP A 338 -11.87 -3.59 -13.34
C TRP A 338 -12.52 -3.99 -14.64
N GLU A 339 -13.43 -4.96 -14.60
CA GLU A 339 -14.17 -5.42 -15.79
C GLU A 339 -14.81 -4.24 -16.57
N GLY A 340 -14.44 -4.13 -17.84
CA GLY A 340 -14.92 -3.07 -18.74
C GLY A 340 -14.29 -1.69 -18.53
N VAL A 341 -13.25 -1.56 -17.70
CA VAL A 341 -12.38 -0.38 -17.65
C VAL A 341 -11.26 -0.53 -18.66
N LYS A 342 -10.95 0.54 -19.39
CA LYS A 342 -9.85 0.55 -20.36
C LYS A 342 -8.51 0.40 -19.65
N HIS A 343 -7.69 -0.52 -20.13
CA HIS A 343 -6.36 -0.80 -19.57
C HIS A 343 -5.27 -0.38 -20.54
N ILE A 344 -4.32 0.43 -20.05
CA ILE A 344 -3.14 0.86 -20.81
C ILE A 344 -1.98 -0.05 -20.43
N GLY A 345 -1.74 -1.04 -21.28
CA GLY A 345 -0.65 -1.99 -21.12
C GLY A 345 0.70 -1.45 -21.59
N LYS A 346 1.77 -2.15 -21.23
CA LYS A 346 3.13 -1.88 -21.72
C LYS A 346 3.30 -2.35 -23.17
N LYS A 347 4.04 -1.57 -23.95
CA LYS A 347 4.59 -1.96 -25.25
C LYS A 347 5.84 -2.84 -25.05
N GLU A 348 6.35 -3.45 -26.11
CA GLU A 348 7.57 -4.28 -26.09
C GLU A 348 8.81 -3.53 -25.53
N ASN A 349 8.90 -2.23 -25.75
CA ASN A 349 9.97 -1.37 -25.24
C ASN A 349 9.79 -0.94 -23.77
N GLY A 350 8.73 -1.39 -23.09
CA GLY A 350 8.40 -1.04 -21.72
C GLY A 350 7.58 0.24 -21.55
N ASP A 351 7.42 1.05 -22.60
CA ASP A 351 6.63 2.29 -22.57
C ASP A 351 5.13 2.01 -22.58
N LYS A 352 4.36 2.99 -22.10
CA LYS A 352 2.90 3.03 -22.18
C LYS A 352 2.43 4.16 -23.09
N ASP A 353 1.31 3.96 -23.78
CA ASP A 353 0.73 4.94 -24.68
C ASP A 353 -0.49 5.62 -24.06
N PHE A 354 -0.31 6.85 -23.64
CA PHE A 354 -1.38 7.67 -23.03
C PHE A 354 -2.14 8.53 -24.05
N SER A 355 -1.93 8.34 -25.35
CA SER A 355 -2.53 9.18 -26.39
C SER A 355 -4.07 9.17 -26.35
N GLU A 356 -4.70 8.03 -26.09
CA GLU A 356 -6.16 7.88 -26.05
C GLU A 356 -6.77 8.67 -24.89
N ILE A 357 -6.26 8.53 -23.66
CA ILE A 357 -6.77 9.26 -22.49
C ILE A 357 -6.53 10.77 -22.62
N ILE A 358 -5.40 11.18 -23.20
CA ILE A 358 -5.09 12.59 -23.47
C ILE A 358 -6.11 13.16 -24.47
N GLN A 359 -6.37 12.45 -25.58
CA GLN A 359 -7.32 12.89 -26.59
C GLN A 359 -8.74 13.00 -26.01
N GLN A 360 -9.20 11.99 -25.27
CA GLN A 360 -10.51 12.01 -24.63
C GLN A 360 -10.64 13.17 -23.63
N ALA A 361 -9.61 13.46 -22.85
CA ALA A 361 -9.64 14.58 -21.91
C ALA A 361 -9.76 15.94 -22.64
N ILE A 362 -9.09 16.11 -23.76
CA ILE A 362 -9.21 17.32 -24.61
C ILE A 362 -10.64 17.47 -25.15
N GLU A 363 -11.24 16.39 -25.63
CA GLU A 363 -12.62 16.38 -26.17
C GLU A 363 -13.67 16.71 -25.10
N LEU A 364 -13.46 16.29 -23.85
CA LEU A 364 -14.32 16.63 -22.72
C LEU A 364 -14.27 18.11 -22.34
N GLY A 365 -13.17 18.81 -22.66
CA GLY A 365 -13.00 20.25 -22.52
C GLY A 365 -12.80 20.78 -21.11
N GLY A 366 -12.93 19.95 -20.06
CA GLY A 366 -12.57 20.27 -18.69
C GLY A 366 -13.44 21.28 -17.98
N PHE A 367 -12.92 21.80 -16.86
CA PHE A 367 -13.59 22.82 -16.04
C PHE A 367 -13.73 24.15 -16.81
N LYS A 368 -14.80 24.90 -16.52
CA LYS A 368 -15.12 26.14 -17.24
C LYS A 368 -14.56 27.39 -16.58
N GLU A 369 -14.23 27.29 -15.30
CA GLU A 369 -13.79 28.42 -14.46
C GLU A 369 -12.65 27.99 -13.55
N ASP A 370 -11.81 28.95 -13.16
CA ASP A 370 -10.82 28.80 -12.10
C ASP A 370 -11.49 29.03 -10.74
N VAL A 371 -11.01 28.33 -9.73
CA VAL A 371 -11.35 28.59 -8.31
C VAL A 371 -10.12 29.17 -7.63
N GLU A 372 -10.31 30.13 -6.71
CA GLU A 372 -9.22 30.73 -5.95
C GLU A 372 -8.34 29.64 -5.31
N PRO A 373 -7.01 29.74 -5.42
CA PRO A 373 -6.08 28.73 -4.92
C PRO A 373 -6.18 28.56 -3.41
N HIS A 374 -6.13 27.31 -2.97
CA HIS A 374 -5.87 26.94 -1.57
C HIS A 374 -4.69 25.98 -1.56
N GLU A 375 -3.61 26.39 -0.90
CA GLU A 375 -2.34 25.66 -0.95
C GLU A 375 -2.13 24.84 0.31
N ILE A 376 -1.64 23.61 0.13
CA ILE A 376 -1.10 22.77 1.20
C ILE A 376 0.39 22.56 0.97
N LEU A 377 1.13 22.19 2.02
CA LEU A 377 2.57 22.00 1.97
C LEU A 377 2.91 20.50 2.01
N VAL A 378 3.75 20.04 1.09
CA VAL A 378 4.25 18.65 0.98
C VAL A 378 5.77 18.63 0.86
N GLY A 379 6.40 17.44 0.82
CA GLY A 379 7.81 17.29 0.45
C GLY A 379 8.78 17.28 1.64
N PHE A 380 8.34 16.87 2.83
CA PHE A 380 9.18 16.74 4.03
C PHE A 380 9.73 15.31 4.19
N GLY A 381 10.19 14.67 3.11
CA GLY A 381 10.95 13.43 3.20
C GLY A 381 12.20 13.57 4.08
N HIS A 382 12.87 12.46 4.38
CA HIS A 382 13.98 12.45 5.34
C HIS A 382 15.09 13.44 4.99
N HIS A 383 15.49 13.56 3.72
CA HIS A 383 16.52 14.50 3.29
C HIS A 383 16.13 15.95 3.62
N ALA A 384 14.90 16.36 3.28
CA ALA A 384 14.42 17.72 3.55
C ALA A 384 14.27 17.97 5.06
N THR A 385 13.66 17.04 5.80
CA THR A 385 13.44 17.16 7.25
C THR A 385 14.77 17.22 8.00
N LEU A 386 15.74 16.37 7.64
CA LEU A 386 17.05 16.33 8.28
C LEU A 386 17.92 17.56 7.93
N SER A 387 17.63 18.28 6.85
CA SER A 387 18.27 19.58 6.60
C SER A 387 17.90 20.64 7.66
N TYR A 388 16.82 20.43 8.41
CA TYR A 388 16.40 21.24 9.55
C TYR A 388 16.78 20.62 10.90
N ALA A 389 17.57 19.52 10.94
CA ALA A 389 17.85 18.75 12.15
C ALA A 389 18.39 19.63 13.29
N ASP A 390 19.36 20.53 13.02
CA ASP A 390 19.91 21.42 14.05
C ASP A 390 18.83 22.32 14.67
N LYS A 391 17.92 22.86 13.86
CA LYS A 391 16.80 23.69 14.34
C LYS A 391 15.80 22.87 15.15
N ILE A 392 15.51 21.65 14.71
CA ILE A 392 14.62 20.73 15.44
C ILE A 392 15.22 20.39 16.80
N VAL A 393 16.50 20.03 16.82
CA VAL A 393 17.22 19.68 18.08
C VAL A 393 17.27 20.89 19.02
N GLU A 394 17.56 22.10 18.52
CA GLU A 394 17.53 23.32 19.31
C GLU A 394 16.13 23.63 19.87
N ALA A 395 15.09 23.48 19.04
CA ALA A 395 13.69 23.69 19.44
C ALA A 395 13.26 22.71 20.56
N VAL A 396 13.70 21.45 20.48
CA VAL A 396 13.45 20.46 21.55
C VAL A 396 14.25 20.81 22.82
N LYS A 397 15.56 21.07 22.71
CA LYS A 397 16.40 21.41 23.87
C LYS A 397 15.98 22.70 24.57
N SER A 398 15.44 23.66 23.83
CA SER A 398 14.91 24.91 24.40
C SER A 398 13.46 24.78 24.93
N GLY A 399 12.83 23.62 24.80
CA GLY A 399 11.45 23.38 25.23
C GLY A 399 10.37 24.01 24.33
N LYS A 400 10.73 24.53 23.16
CA LYS A 400 9.79 25.08 22.16
C LYS A 400 9.01 23.96 21.46
N VAL A 401 9.66 22.80 21.26
CA VAL A 401 9.03 21.57 20.77
C VAL A 401 9.11 20.54 21.89
N ARG A 402 7.96 20.12 22.38
CA ARG A 402 7.83 19.16 23.48
C ARG A 402 7.66 17.74 23.00
N HIS A 403 6.99 17.52 21.87
CA HIS A 403 6.61 16.20 21.41
C HIS A 403 6.40 16.15 19.89
N PHE A 404 6.61 14.97 19.32
CA PHE A 404 6.31 14.64 17.92
C PHE A 404 5.20 13.60 17.86
N PHE A 405 4.29 13.76 16.91
CA PHE A 405 3.25 12.78 16.61
C PHE A 405 3.37 12.34 15.16
N LEU A 406 3.59 11.05 14.91
CA LEU A 406 3.40 10.48 13.58
C LEU A 406 1.95 10.03 13.46
N ILE A 407 1.13 10.80 12.73
CA ILE A 407 -0.28 10.52 12.48
C ILE A 407 -0.46 10.20 11.01
N GLY A 408 -0.62 8.92 10.66
CA GLY A 408 -0.65 8.53 9.25
C GLY A 408 -1.08 7.11 9.00
N GLY A 409 -0.83 6.63 7.80
CA GLY A 409 -1.18 5.30 7.33
C GLY A 409 -2.42 5.29 6.42
N CYS A 410 -2.91 4.11 6.08
CA CYS A 410 -4.12 3.94 5.28
C CYS A 410 -5.35 4.10 6.16
N ASP A 411 -6.25 5.02 5.82
CA ASP A 411 -7.52 5.15 6.54
C ASP A 411 -8.67 4.57 5.70
N GLY A 412 -9.80 4.29 6.34
CA GLY A 412 -10.92 3.63 5.70
C GLY A 412 -12.15 4.50 5.48
N ALA A 413 -13.15 3.92 4.79
CA ALA A 413 -14.36 4.61 4.33
C ALA A 413 -15.54 4.60 5.33
N ARG A 414 -15.44 3.90 6.46
CA ARG A 414 -16.59 3.80 7.38
C ARG A 414 -16.99 5.15 7.94
N PRO A 415 -18.30 5.48 8.03
CA PRO A 415 -18.79 6.70 8.67
C PRO A 415 -18.39 6.81 10.14
N GLY A 416 -18.31 8.04 10.67
CA GLY A 416 -18.04 8.31 12.09
C GLY A 416 -16.56 8.21 12.50
N ARG A 417 -15.64 8.18 11.53
CA ARG A 417 -14.19 8.09 11.77
C ARG A 417 -13.54 9.46 11.89
N ASN A 418 -13.81 10.15 12.99
CA ASN A 418 -13.22 11.46 13.25
C ASN A 418 -11.98 11.41 14.14
N TYR A 419 -11.60 10.23 14.65
CA TYR A 419 -10.50 10.08 15.61
C TYR A 419 -9.22 10.82 15.19
N TYR A 420 -8.72 10.56 13.98
CA TYR A 420 -7.47 11.16 13.51
C TYR A 420 -7.58 12.67 13.29
N THR A 421 -8.74 13.14 12.82
CA THR A 421 -9.02 14.58 12.68
C THR A 421 -9.07 15.26 14.04
N GLU A 422 -9.76 14.67 15.01
CA GLU A 422 -9.87 15.19 16.38
C GLU A 422 -8.54 15.14 17.10
N PHE A 423 -7.80 14.03 16.94
CA PHE A 423 -6.46 13.91 17.50
C PHE A 423 -5.55 15.03 16.99
N ALA A 424 -5.43 15.20 15.66
CA ALA A 424 -4.59 16.21 15.05
C ALA A 424 -4.98 17.65 15.46
N LYS A 425 -6.29 17.96 15.53
CA LYS A 425 -6.78 19.28 15.97
C LYS A 425 -6.42 19.59 17.42
N ASN A 426 -6.37 18.57 18.27
CA ASN A 426 -6.12 18.74 19.71
C ASN A 426 -4.62 18.69 20.07
N VAL A 427 -3.74 18.38 19.10
CA VAL A 427 -2.28 18.40 19.31
C VAL A 427 -1.85 19.80 19.76
N PRO A 428 -1.17 19.93 20.93
CA PRO A 428 -0.74 21.22 21.44
C PRO A 428 0.15 22.01 20.49
N LYS A 429 0.15 23.33 20.62
CA LYS A 429 0.91 24.23 19.70
C LYS A 429 2.43 24.09 19.81
N ASP A 430 2.93 23.51 20.89
CA ASP A 430 4.32 23.18 21.12
C ASP A 430 4.71 21.76 20.67
N CYS A 431 3.91 21.16 19.78
CA CYS A 431 4.14 19.84 19.22
C CYS A 431 4.14 19.86 17.69
N ILE A 432 4.91 18.96 17.09
CA ILE A 432 5.00 18.77 15.63
C ILE A 432 4.21 17.53 15.24
N ILE A 433 3.49 17.61 14.13
CA ILE A 433 2.80 16.49 13.49
C ILE A 433 3.57 16.11 12.23
N MET A 434 4.02 14.88 12.16
CA MET A 434 4.50 14.23 10.95
C MET A 434 3.36 13.38 10.39
N THR A 435 3.18 13.40 9.07
CA THR A 435 2.12 12.61 8.42
C THR A 435 2.61 11.98 7.13
N LEU A 436 1.97 10.87 6.75
CA LEU A 436 2.22 10.17 5.50
C LEU A 436 0.98 9.36 5.09
N ALA A 437 0.98 8.86 3.85
CA ALA A 437 -0.08 8.04 3.28
C ALA A 437 -1.46 8.73 3.23
N CYS A 438 -2.52 7.97 2.95
CA CYS A 438 -3.88 8.52 2.80
C CYS A 438 -4.48 9.11 4.08
N GLY A 439 -4.00 8.72 5.25
CA GLY A 439 -4.47 9.23 6.54
C GLY A 439 -4.33 10.75 6.69
N LYS A 440 -3.34 11.35 6.02
CA LYS A 440 -3.13 12.81 5.98
C LYS A 440 -4.37 13.60 5.55
N TYR A 441 -5.19 13.06 4.67
CA TYR A 441 -6.37 13.75 4.12
C TYR A 441 -7.47 14.02 5.14
N ARG A 442 -7.37 13.46 6.35
CA ARG A 442 -8.26 13.79 7.46
C ARG A 442 -8.00 15.18 8.02
N PHE A 443 -6.80 15.75 7.81
CA PHE A 443 -6.43 17.02 8.45
C PHE A 443 -5.44 17.87 7.65
N ASN A 444 -4.88 17.41 6.51
CA ASN A 444 -3.84 18.16 5.79
C ASN A 444 -4.29 19.49 5.17
N LYS A 445 -5.60 19.75 5.14
CA LYS A 445 -6.19 21.05 4.74
C LYS A 445 -6.48 21.98 5.93
N LEU A 446 -6.10 21.58 7.16
CA LEU A 446 -6.23 22.40 8.36
C LEU A 446 -4.98 23.24 8.58
N GLU A 447 -5.18 24.44 9.18
CA GLU A 447 -4.08 25.34 9.52
C GLU A 447 -3.47 24.98 10.86
N PHE A 448 -2.21 24.52 10.87
CA PHE A 448 -1.47 24.18 12.08
C PHE A 448 -0.49 25.28 12.52
N GLY A 449 -0.09 26.17 11.60
CA GLY A 449 0.93 27.20 11.85
C GLY A 449 2.36 26.66 11.90
N ASP A 450 3.24 27.39 12.54
CA ASP A 450 4.65 27.05 12.66
C ASP A 450 5.19 27.30 14.08
N ILE A 451 6.41 26.80 14.33
CA ILE A 451 7.23 27.10 15.51
C ILE A 451 8.54 27.69 15.00
N ASP A 452 8.72 29.01 15.15
CA ASP A 452 9.90 29.76 14.66
C ASP A 452 10.24 29.50 13.19
N GLY A 453 9.20 29.42 12.33
CA GLY A 453 9.33 29.16 10.90
C GLY A 453 9.52 27.68 10.52
N LEU A 454 9.42 26.75 11.47
CA LEU A 454 9.31 25.34 11.22
C LEU A 454 7.83 24.94 11.16
N PRO A 455 7.29 24.49 10.02
CA PRO A 455 5.89 24.08 9.94
C PRO A 455 5.56 22.99 10.97
N ARG A 456 4.40 23.11 11.61
CA ARG A 456 3.94 22.11 12.58
C ARG A 456 3.36 20.86 11.93
N LEU A 457 2.98 20.91 10.66
CA LEU A 457 2.57 19.75 9.90
C LEU A 457 3.63 19.47 8.81
N LEU A 458 4.29 18.31 8.90
CA LEU A 458 5.30 17.83 7.98
C LEU A 458 4.73 16.64 7.21
N ASP A 459 4.40 16.82 5.93
CA ASP A 459 3.98 15.73 5.05
C ASP A 459 5.21 15.02 4.50
N ILE A 460 5.50 13.83 5.03
CA ILE A 460 6.70 13.04 4.71
C ILE A 460 6.59 12.40 3.33
N GLY A 461 5.38 11.92 2.93
CA GLY A 461 5.22 11.30 1.62
C GLY A 461 4.11 10.26 1.50
N GLN A 462 4.34 9.29 0.64
CA GLN A 462 3.46 8.12 0.40
C GLN A 462 3.54 7.10 1.54
N CYS A 463 2.81 6.00 1.43
CA CYS A 463 2.86 4.93 2.44
C CYS A 463 4.25 4.28 2.55
N ASN A 464 4.98 4.03 1.45
CA ASN A 464 6.36 3.56 1.47
C ASN A 464 7.35 4.52 2.17
N ASP A 465 6.99 5.80 2.32
CA ASP A 465 7.81 6.79 3.03
C ASP A 465 7.77 6.61 4.56
N VAL A 466 7.18 5.50 5.05
CA VAL A 466 7.49 4.96 6.40
C VAL A 466 9.00 4.75 6.54
N TYR A 467 9.71 4.35 5.48
CA TYR A 467 11.18 4.32 5.48
C TYR A 467 11.78 5.70 5.78
N SER A 468 11.28 6.73 5.13
CA SER A 468 11.70 8.13 5.38
C SER A 468 11.42 8.56 6.83
N ALA A 469 10.27 8.19 7.39
CA ALA A 469 9.93 8.45 8.80
C ALA A 469 10.89 7.72 9.77
N ILE A 470 11.27 6.48 9.46
CA ILE A 470 12.25 5.71 10.22
C ILE A 470 13.62 6.40 10.18
N CYS A 471 14.08 6.84 9.00
CA CYS A 471 15.35 7.58 8.87
C CYS A 471 15.37 8.85 9.72
N ILE A 472 14.26 9.62 9.73
CA ILE A 472 14.12 10.82 10.56
C ILE A 472 14.20 10.44 12.04
N ALA A 473 13.46 9.41 12.48
CA ALA A 473 13.42 8.99 13.87
C ALA A 473 14.79 8.49 14.35
N VAL A 474 15.50 7.70 13.55
CA VAL A 474 16.86 7.20 13.89
C VAL A 474 17.84 8.37 14.01
N ALA A 475 17.86 9.30 13.04
CA ALA A 475 18.76 10.45 13.10
C ALA A 475 18.47 11.38 14.29
N LEU A 476 17.20 11.55 14.67
CA LEU A 476 16.85 12.29 15.90
C LEU A 476 17.27 11.53 17.16
N ALA A 477 17.11 10.21 17.20
CA ALA A 477 17.55 9.38 18.32
C ALA A 477 19.07 9.52 18.54
N ASP A 478 19.85 9.43 17.46
CA ASP A 478 21.31 9.66 17.51
C ASP A 478 21.65 11.07 18.03
N ALA A 479 20.93 12.11 17.58
CA ALA A 479 21.16 13.50 18.01
C ALA A 479 20.81 13.78 19.47
N PHE A 480 19.96 12.94 20.06
CA PHE A 480 19.57 13.00 21.47
C PHE A 480 20.25 11.94 22.36
N ASP A 481 21.19 11.16 21.80
CA ASP A 481 21.89 10.07 22.51
C ASP A 481 20.92 9.06 23.16
N THR A 482 19.93 8.61 22.38
CA THR A 482 18.90 7.66 22.81
C THR A 482 18.55 6.70 21.68
N ASP A 483 17.65 5.76 21.91
CA ASP A 483 17.02 4.96 20.84
C ASP A 483 15.69 5.60 20.38
N VAL A 484 15.08 5.05 19.32
CA VAL A 484 13.80 5.55 18.78
C VAL A 484 12.67 5.49 19.83
N ASN A 485 12.68 4.49 20.72
CA ASN A 485 11.68 4.34 21.78
C ASN A 485 11.86 5.36 22.92
N GLY A 486 13.04 5.94 23.05
CA GLY A 486 13.35 7.01 24.03
C GLY A 486 13.05 8.42 23.53
N LEU A 487 12.67 8.59 22.25
CA LEU A 487 12.27 9.89 21.71
C LEU A 487 10.92 10.35 22.25
N PRO A 488 10.68 11.68 22.37
CA PRO A 488 9.36 12.23 22.61
C PRO A 488 8.47 12.10 21.36
N LEU A 489 8.25 10.86 20.90
CA LEU A 489 7.56 10.51 19.67
C LEU A 489 6.45 9.51 19.98
N SER A 490 5.24 9.77 19.48
CA SER A 490 4.12 8.84 19.54
C SER A 490 3.63 8.48 18.12
N LEU A 491 3.37 7.19 17.91
CA LEU A 491 2.92 6.63 16.65
C LEU A 491 1.41 6.36 16.71
N ILE A 492 0.64 7.17 15.98
CA ILE A 492 -0.83 7.10 15.89
C ILE A 492 -1.19 6.69 14.47
N VAL A 493 -1.17 5.39 14.21
CA VAL A 493 -1.23 4.87 12.85
C VAL A 493 -2.58 4.24 12.52
N SER A 494 -2.96 4.36 11.26
CA SER A 494 -4.13 3.70 10.69
C SER A 494 -3.72 2.66 9.67
N TRP A 495 -4.51 1.61 9.57
CA TRP A 495 -4.32 0.59 8.53
C TRP A 495 -5.62 0.35 7.76
N TYR A 496 -5.50 -0.05 6.53
CA TYR A 496 -6.62 -0.46 5.70
C TYR A 496 -6.31 -1.73 4.91
N GLU A 497 -5.16 -1.78 4.25
CA GLU A 497 -4.78 -2.85 3.35
C GLU A 497 -3.34 -3.34 3.61
N GLN A 498 -2.84 -4.21 2.79
CA GLN A 498 -1.67 -5.05 3.07
C GLN A 498 -0.35 -4.29 3.06
N LYS A 499 -0.24 -3.12 2.39
CA LYS A 499 0.96 -2.29 2.52
C LYS A 499 1.12 -1.79 3.95
N ALA A 500 0.03 -1.39 4.60
CA ALA A 500 0.10 -1.01 6.02
C ALA A 500 0.44 -2.20 6.95
N VAL A 501 0.18 -3.45 6.52
CA VAL A 501 0.68 -4.63 7.24
C VAL A 501 2.20 -4.74 7.09
N ALA A 502 2.73 -4.57 5.88
CA ALA A 502 4.18 -4.55 5.64
C ALA A 502 4.86 -3.42 6.44
N ASP A 503 4.30 -2.21 6.44
CA ASP A 503 4.79 -1.06 7.20
C ASP A 503 4.83 -1.34 8.71
N LEU A 504 3.74 -1.91 9.26
CA LEU A 504 3.70 -2.30 10.68
C LEU A 504 4.76 -3.35 11.00
N LEU A 505 4.89 -4.40 10.17
CA LEU A 505 5.89 -5.44 10.37
C LEU A 505 7.33 -4.89 10.30
N ALA A 506 7.60 -3.91 9.43
CA ALA A 506 8.89 -3.22 9.39
C ALA A 506 9.18 -2.48 10.70
N LEU A 507 8.22 -1.75 11.25
CA LEU A 507 8.37 -1.08 12.56
C LEU A 507 8.62 -2.09 13.69
N LEU A 508 7.88 -3.20 13.72
CA LEU A 508 8.04 -4.25 14.73
C LEU A 508 9.40 -4.96 14.62
N SER A 509 9.89 -5.21 13.40
CA SER A 509 11.19 -5.86 13.18
C SER A 509 12.36 -5.01 13.68
N LEU A 510 12.20 -3.68 13.71
CA LEU A 510 13.14 -2.73 14.30
C LEU A 510 13.00 -2.58 15.82
N GLY A 511 12.07 -3.30 16.44
CA GLY A 511 11.82 -3.20 17.89
C GLY A 511 11.13 -1.90 18.31
N ILE A 512 10.46 -1.20 17.39
CA ILE A 512 9.70 0.02 17.68
C ILE A 512 8.45 -0.35 18.47
N LYS A 513 8.18 0.38 19.55
CA LYS A 513 7.16 0.08 20.55
C LYS A 513 6.11 1.17 20.69
N ASN A 514 5.05 0.85 21.46
CA ASN A 514 4.00 1.80 21.86
C ASN A 514 3.20 2.37 20.68
N ILE A 515 2.85 1.53 19.72
CA ILE A 515 2.11 1.90 18.51
C ILE A 515 0.59 1.87 18.81
N TYR A 516 -0.10 2.99 18.58
CA TYR A 516 -1.55 3.06 18.55
C TYR A 516 -2.03 2.71 17.15
N LEU A 517 -2.77 1.61 17.02
CA LEU A 517 -3.23 1.09 15.73
C LEU A 517 -4.76 1.19 15.63
N GLY A 518 -5.23 1.78 14.57
CA GLY A 518 -6.65 1.91 14.29
C GLY A 518 -7.00 1.82 12.81
N PRO A 519 -8.31 2.02 12.53
CA PRO A 519 -9.42 2.22 13.47
C PRO A 519 -9.89 0.96 14.20
N THR A 520 -9.54 -0.23 13.70
CA THR A 520 -9.77 -1.52 14.35
C THR A 520 -8.51 -2.37 14.29
N LEU A 521 -8.38 -3.37 15.15
CA LEU A 521 -7.31 -4.35 15.04
C LEU A 521 -7.59 -5.33 13.89
N PRO A 522 -6.54 -5.90 13.26
CA PRO A 522 -6.69 -6.82 12.13
C PRO A 522 -7.46 -8.09 12.51
N ALA A 523 -8.52 -8.40 11.76
CA ALA A 523 -9.37 -9.56 11.99
C ALA A 523 -8.68 -10.92 11.75
N PHE A 524 -7.55 -10.91 11.05
CA PHE A 524 -6.75 -12.11 10.79
C PHE A 524 -5.79 -12.47 11.94
N LEU A 525 -5.58 -11.57 12.89
CA LEU A 525 -4.75 -11.85 14.07
C LEU A 525 -5.57 -12.61 15.13
N SER A 526 -5.04 -13.75 15.56
CA SER A 526 -5.63 -14.51 16.66
C SER A 526 -5.49 -13.77 18.00
N PRO A 527 -6.30 -14.10 19.01
CA PRO A 527 -6.18 -13.48 20.32
C PRO A 527 -4.78 -13.62 20.95
N ASN A 528 -4.13 -14.78 20.82
CA ASN A 528 -2.80 -15.02 21.39
C ASN A 528 -1.73 -14.20 20.62
N VAL A 529 -1.80 -14.13 19.30
CA VAL A 529 -0.89 -13.29 18.50
C VAL A 529 -1.07 -11.82 18.84
N LEU A 530 -2.31 -11.33 19.00
CA LEU A 530 -2.57 -9.96 19.46
C LEU A 530 -2.02 -9.69 20.86
N GLN A 531 -2.18 -10.64 21.77
CA GLN A 531 -1.62 -10.54 23.13
C GLN A 531 -0.08 -10.46 23.06
N TYR A 532 0.56 -11.33 22.30
CA TYR A 532 2.02 -11.29 22.08
C TYR A 532 2.50 -9.93 21.56
N LEU A 533 1.82 -9.38 20.55
CA LEU A 533 2.16 -8.07 19.99
C LEU A 533 1.96 -6.93 21.02
N SER A 534 0.91 -7.01 21.83
CA SER A 534 0.64 -6.05 22.89
C SER A 534 1.70 -6.10 24.00
N GLU A 535 2.04 -7.29 24.47
CA GLU A 535 3.01 -7.49 25.58
C GLU A 535 4.44 -7.19 25.14
N THR A 536 4.83 -7.58 23.92
CA THR A 536 6.20 -7.44 23.42
C THR A 536 6.49 -6.04 22.91
N PHE A 537 5.55 -5.45 22.17
CA PHE A 537 5.75 -4.19 21.45
C PHE A 537 4.86 -3.05 21.95
N GLY A 538 3.96 -3.29 22.90
CA GLY A 538 3.02 -2.27 23.35
C GLY A 538 2.02 -1.86 22.27
N LEU A 539 1.74 -2.75 21.30
CA LEU A 539 0.72 -2.50 20.28
C LEU A 539 -0.66 -2.41 20.95
N ARG A 540 -1.39 -1.34 20.69
CA ARG A 540 -2.68 -1.11 21.32
C ARG A 540 -3.70 -0.50 20.35
N PRO A 541 -5.01 -0.80 20.51
CA PRO A 541 -6.02 -0.13 19.72
C PRO A 541 -6.13 1.35 20.09
N ILE A 542 -6.53 2.18 19.14
CA ILE A 542 -6.99 3.54 19.44
C ILE A 542 -8.26 3.49 20.29
N SER A 543 -8.48 4.50 21.11
CA SER A 543 -9.68 4.62 21.95
C SER A 543 -10.42 5.94 21.73
N ASN A 544 -10.20 6.91 22.57
CA ASN A 544 -10.69 8.27 22.44
C ASN A 544 -9.50 9.21 22.16
N ALA A 545 -9.64 10.08 21.16
CA ALA A 545 -8.54 10.94 20.70
C ALA A 545 -7.95 11.83 21.82
N GLU A 546 -8.80 12.37 22.70
CA GLU A 546 -8.37 13.23 23.79
C GLU A 546 -7.63 12.44 24.89
N ASP A 547 -8.13 11.26 25.22
CA ASP A 547 -7.53 10.41 26.27
C ASP A 547 -6.22 9.79 25.81
N ASP A 548 -6.18 9.33 24.54
CA ASP A 548 -4.95 8.81 23.93
C ASP A 548 -3.88 9.91 23.84
N LEU A 549 -4.25 11.14 23.42
CA LEU A 549 -3.35 12.29 23.39
C LEU A 549 -2.78 12.63 24.78
N LYS A 550 -3.64 12.65 25.81
CA LYS A 550 -3.19 12.87 27.22
C LYS A 550 -2.20 11.78 27.67
N THR A 551 -2.46 10.55 27.26
CA THR A 551 -1.60 9.41 27.62
C THR A 551 -0.23 9.53 26.93
N CYS A 552 -0.19 9.85 25.63
CA CYS A 552 1.04 10.09 24.89
C CYS A 552 1.90 11.19 25.52
N LEU A 553 1.28 12.30 25.91
CA LEU A 553 1.99 13.44 26.51
C LEU A 553 2.49 13.19 27.93
N LYS A 554 1.94 12.21 28.66
CA LYS A 554 2.40 11.83 30.02
C LYS A 554 3.54 10.82 30.04
N GLN A 555 3.70 10.02 28.99
CA GLN A 555 4.73 8.96 28.93
C GLN A 555 6.15 9.51 28.84
N ASN A 556 6.32 10.81 28.59
CA ASN A 556 7.61 11.47 28.37
C ASN A 556 7.90 12.58 29.40
N VAL A 557 7.34 12.49 30.62
CA VAL A 557 7.67 13.38 31.76
C VAL A 557 8.53 12.64 32.79
#